data_d2863392b6843aa09e79bb8febf738d6
#
_entry.id   d2863392b6843aa09e79bb8febf738d6
#
_cell.length_a   1.000
_cell.length_b   1.000
_cell.length_c   1.000
_cell.angle_alpha   90.00
_cell.angle_beta   90.00
_cell.angle_gamma   90.00
#
_symmetry.space_group_name_H-M   'P 1'
#
loop_
_entity.id
_entity.type
_entity.pdbx_description
1 polymer ?
#
loop_
_entity_poly.entity_id
_entity_poly.type
_entity_poly.pdbx_seq_one_letter_code
_entity_poly.pdbx_strand_id
1 'polypeptide(L)'
;MTAILRDDDLHLEPTSGADGLRGWSVVVGGERRGTIALLDEGRGTGSVRWNTGTGEQSLGLAVRALRLVLAHAFDDLALQRVEARVPVERTGDVRAASISGLRREGIARGAGDSPDRALLARLRDDPPADSRDGFIALLNAGLPTKRVISQGVLRDGEGRVLLCQLTYKQEWDLPGGVVEVGESPSEGLVRELEEELGLTLTVHGLLTVNWLPAWRGWDDACVFVFDLGVADASLVDTMALQPTEIAGVHWCDADTVRTRATAAATELLEALAGGDVPPYREAPLAPEPPVV
;
A
#
# COMPACT_ATOMS: atom_id res chain seq x y z
N MET A 1 -15.84 35.43 -16.34
CA MET A 1 -17.21 34.89 -16.05
C MET A 1 -17.10 33.37 -16.02
N THR A 2 -17.64 32.67 -15.02
CA THR A 2 -17.69 31.22 -14.95
C THR A 2 -18.65 30.69 -16.00
N ALA A 3 -18.24 29.72 -16.83
CA ALA A 3 -19.06 29.16 -17.91
C ALA A 3 -20.16 28.22 -17.40
N ILE A 4 -21.26 28.07 -18.14
CA ILE A 4 -22.21 26.97 -17.94
C ILE A 4 -21.63 25.73 -18.61
N LEU A 5 -21.48 24.62 -17.84
CA LEU A 5 -21.03 23.34 -18.35
C LEU A 5 -22.22 22.39 -18.49
N ARG A 6 -22.25 21.53 -19.52
CA ARG A 6 -23.43 20.72 -19.83
C ARG A 6 -23.05 19.27 -20.21
N ASP A 7 -23.89 18.36 -19.76
CA ASP A 7 -23.87 16.93 -20.09
C ASP A 7 -25.32 16.41 -20.07
N ASP A 8 -25.95 16.27 -21.25
CA ASP A 8 -27.33 15.89 -21.43
C ASP A 8 -28.32 16.75 -20.60
N ASP A 9 -29.04 16.13 -19.66
CA ASP A 9 -30.00 16.74 -18.74
C ASP A 9 -29.33 17.42 -17.51
N LEU A 10 -28.01 17.19 -17.33
CA LEU A 10 -27.24 17.82 -16.27
C LEU A 10 -26.55 19.09 -16.78
N HIS A 11 -26.70 20.17 -16.05
CA HIS A 11 -25.91 21.38 -16.28
C HIS A 11 -25.39 21.96 -14.96
N LEU A 12 -24.25 22.60 -15.07
CA LEU A 12 -23.60 23.29 -13.97
C LEU A 12 -23.83 24.79 -14.17
N GLU A 13 -24.68 25.39 -13.33
CA GLU A 13 -25.02 26.82 -13.37
C GLU A 13 -24.04 27.59 -12.49
N PRO A 14 -23.33 28.60 -13.04
CA PRO A 14 -22.37 29.39 -12.26
C PRO A 14 -23.03 30.02 -11.02
N THR A 15 -22.31 29.98 -9.92
CA THR A 15 -22.62 30.74 -8.71
C THR A 15 -21.59 31.86 -8.53
N SER A 16 -21.96 32.91 -7.78
CA SER A 16 -21.02 33.98 -7.43
C SER A 16 -19.90 33.38 -6.53
N GLY A 17 -18.64 33.57 -6.94
CA GLY A 17 -17.47 33.12 -6.21
C GLY A 17 -16.49 34.27 -5.92
N ALA A 18 -15.58 34.06 -4.97
CA ALA A 18 -14.42 34.92 -4.73
C ALA A 18 -13.34 34.71 -5.81
N ASP A 19 -12.32 35.58 -5.85
CA ASP A 19 -11.20 35.43 -6.77
C ASP A 19 -10.57 34.06 -6.69
N GLY A 20 -10.35 33.43 -7.86
CA GLY A 20 -9.82 32.08 -7.98
C GLY A 20 -10.83 30.94 -7.73
N LEU A 21 -11.97 31.19 -7.08
CA LEU A 21 -13.00 30.20 -6.81
C LEU A 21 -14.12 30.24 -7.86
N ARG A 22 -14.28 29.15 -8.59
CA ARG A 22 -15.40 28.93 -9.53
C ARG A 22 -16.38 27.95 -8.92
N GLY A 23 -17.58 28.37 -8.64
CA GLY A 23 -18.66 27.58 -8.07
C GLY A 23 -19.77 27.33 -9.07
N TRP A 24 -20.44 26.20 -8.96
CA TRP A 24 -21.62 25.84 -9.72
C TRP A 24 -22.69 25.18 -8.87
N SER A 25 -23.94 25.48 -9.17
CA SER A 25 -25.05 24.61 -8.79
C SER A 25 -25.18 23.49 -9.78
N VAL A 26 -25.30 22.26 -9.29
CA VAL A 26 -25.55 21.06 -10.11
C VAL A 26 -27.06 20.95 -10.30
N VAL A 27 -27.54 21.08 -11.55
CA VAL A 27 -28.95 21.10 -11.91
C VAL A 27 -29.28 19.93 -12.83
N VAL A 28 -30.34 19.19 -12.55
CA VAL A 28 -30.87 18.09 -13.37
C VAL A 28 -32.37 18.27 -13.53
N GLY A 29 -32.84 18.28 -14.78
CA GLY A 29 -34.27 18.46 -15.08
C GLY A 29 -34.86 19.77 -14.52
N GLY A 30 -34.02 20.80 -14.35
CA GLY A 30 -34.44 22.11 -13.79
C GLY A 30 -34.39 22.17 -12.26
N GLU A 31 -34.06 21.09 -11.57
CA GLU A 31 -33.97 21.06 -10.11
C GLU A 31 -32.49 21.06 -9.65
N ARG A 32 -32.22 21.89 -8.64
CA ARG A 32 -30.89 21.90 -8.00
C ARG A 32 -30.68 20.63 -7.16
N ARG A 33 -29.66 19.89 -7.47
CA ARG A 33 -29.32 18.61 -6.83
C ARG A 33 -28.02 18.65 -6.02
N GLY A 34 -27.26 19.74 -6.10
CA GLY A 34 -25.99 19.83 -5.39
C GLY A 34 -25.17 21.06 -5.76
N THR A 35 -23.91 21.00 -5.38
CA THR A 35 -22.92 22.04 -5.70
C THR A 35 -21.58 21.38 -6.03
N ILE A 36 -20.80 22.05 -6.87
CA ILE A 36 -19.41 21.73 -7.15
C ILE A 36 -18.61 23.03 -7.29
N ALA A 37 -17.36 23.02 -6.85
CA ALA A 37 -16.50 24.19 -6.94
C ALA A 37 -15.07 23.78 -7.29
N LEU A 38 -14.39 24.61 -8.07
CA LEU A 38 -13.00 24.50 -8.43
C LEU A 38 -12.28 25.77 -7.94
N LEU A 39 -11.28 25.59 -7.10
CA LEU A 39 -10.38 26.65 -6.66
C LEU A 39 -9.09 26.56 -7.48
N ASP A 40 -8.71 27.64 -8.14
CA ASP A 40 -7.41 27.79 -8.76
C ASP A 40 -6.40 28.18 -7.66
N GLU A 41 -5.47 27.29 -7.35
CA GLU A 41 -4.45 27.50 -6.32
C GLU A 41 -3.17 28.14 -6.88
N GLY A 42 -3.18 28.46 -8.17
CA GLY A 42 -2.00 28.96 -8.89
C GLY A 42 -1.04 27.86 -9.34
N ARG A 43 -0.03 28.24 -10.08
CA ARG A 43 1.00 27.35 -10.62
C ARG A 43 0.47 26.15 -11.43
N GLY A 44 -0.70 26.32 -12.05
CA GLY A 44 -1.33 25.27 -12.83
C GLY A 44 -2.01 24.17 -12.02
N THR A 45 -2.23 24.39 -10.73
CA THR A 45 -2.93 23.45 -9.83
C THR A 45 -4.27 24.00 -9.41
N GLY A 46 -5.31 23.14 -9.38
CA GLY A 46 -6.61 23.46 -8.81
C GLY A 46 -7.08 22.41 -7.84
N SER A 47 -7.97 22.77 -6.94
CA SER A 47 -8.66 21.85 -6.05
C SER A 47 -10.15 21.84 -6.27
N VAL A 48 -10.76 20.63 -6.34
CA VAL A 48 -12.19 20.46 -6.57
C VAL A 48 -12.89 19.96 -5.31
N ARG A 49 -14.08 20.51 -5.03
CA ARG A 49 -14.95 20.08 -3.93
C ARG A 49 -16.39 20.00 -4.45
N TRP A 50 -17.14 19.03 -3.96
CA TRP A 50 -18.54 18.83 -4.35
C TRP A 50 -19.39 18.37 -3.18
N ASN A 51 -20.69 18.59 -3.33
CA ASN A 51 -21.72 18.04 -2.47
C ASN A 51 -22.96 17.76 -3.33
N THR A 52 -23.20 16.50 -3.63
CA THR A 52 -24.36 16.02 -4.42
C THR A 52 -25.29 15.14 -3.58
N GLY A 53 -25.14 15.17 -2.25
CA GLY A 53 -25.89 14.31 -1.33
C GLY A 53 -25.22 12.93 -1.14
N THR A 54 -26.01 11.96 -0.69
CA THR A 54 -25.58 10.59 -0.38
C THR A 54 -26.45 9.56 -1.14
N GLY A 55 -25.92 8.35 -1.34
CA GLY A 55 -26.60 7.24 -2.02
C GLY A 55 -26.20 7.07 -3.49
N GLU A 56 -26.72 6.03 -4.15
CA GLU A 56 -26.30 5.64 -5.50
C GLU A 56 -26.61 6.70 -6.57
N GLN A 57 -27.76 7.35 -6.48
CA GLN A 57 -28.12 8.43 -7.43
C GLN A 57 -27.14 9.61 -7.32
N SER A 58 -26.66 9.90 -6.12
CA SER A 58 -25.69 10.96 -5.89
C SER A 58 -24.29 10.60 -6.41
N LEU A 59 -23.92 9.32 -6.43
CA LEU A 59 -22.67 8.86 -7.02
C LEU A 59 -22.60 9.17 -8.52
N GLY A 60 -23.62 8.78 -9.28
CA GLY A 60 -23.68 9.06 -10.73
C GLY A 60 -23.66 10.56 -11.03
N LEU A 61 -24.37 11.34 -10.22
CA LEU A 61 -24.42 12.79 -10.34
C LEU A 61 -23.05 13.42 -10.06
N ALA A 62 -22.38 13.00 -8.99
CA ALA A 62 -21.04 13.47 -8.65
C ALA A 62 -20.04 13.17 -9.77
N VAL A 63 -20.08 11.96 -10.33
CA VAL A 63 -19.18 11.54 -11.44
C VAL A 63 -19.37 12.44 -12.66
N ARG A 64 -20.61 12.68 -13.08
CA ARG A 64 -20.93 13.55 -14.24
C ARG A 64 -20.46 14.98 -13.98
N ALA A 65 -20.78 15.55 -12.82
CA ALA A 65 -20.38 16.89 -12.46
C ALA A 65 -18.85 17.05 -12.39
N LEU A 66 -18.15 16.07 -11.78
CA LEU A 66 -16.69 16.05 -11.71
C LEU A 66 -16.05 16.00 -13.10
N ARG A 67 -16.55 15.15 -14.00
CA ARG A 67 -16.04 15.06 -15.37
C ARG A 67 -16.13 16.37 -16.11
N LEU A 68 -17.25 17.07 -15.99
CA LEU A 68 -17.45 18.40 -16.60
C LEU A 68 -16.45 19.42 -16.05
N VAL A 69 -16.27 19.47 -14.73
CA VAL A 69 -15.33 20.42 -14.10
C VAL A 69 -13.87 20.07 -14.42
N LEU A 70 -13.53 18.80 -14.51
CA LEU A 70 -12.17 18.34 -14.89
C LEU A 70 -11.87 18.72 -16.35
N ALA A 71 -12.81 18.49 -17.27
CA ALA A 71 -12.65 18.92 -18.66
C ALA A 71 -12.46 20.45 -18.74
N HIS A 72 -13.32 21.24 -18.07
CA HIS A 72 -13.16 22.68 -18.01
C HIS A 72 -11.82 23.11 -17.41
N ALA A 73 -11.35 22.45 -16.36
CA ALA A 73 -10.07 22.76 -15.71
C ALA A 73 -8.88 22.56 -16.64
N PHE A 74 -8.87 21.49 -17.40
CA PHE A 74 -7.76 21.14 -18.30
C PHE A 74 -7.83 21.85 -19.65
N ASP A 75 -9.03 21.93 -20.25
CA ASP A 75 -9.19 22.41 -21.63
C ASP A 75 -9.33 23.94 -21.69
N ASP A 76 -10.12 24.53 -20.78
CA ASP A 76 -10.41 25.97 -20.80
C ASP A 76 -9.49 26.79 -19.89
N LEU A 77 -9.11 26.23 -18.71
CA LEU A 77 -8.27 26.94 -17.74
C LEU A 77 -6.79 26.55 -17.81
N ALA A 78 -6.44 25.59 -18.66
CA ALA A 78 -5.07 25.12 -18.88
C ALA A 78 -4.36 24.64 -17.58
N LEU A 79 -5.13 24.20 -16.58
CA LEU A 79 -4.53 23.61 -15.38
C LEU A 79 -3.79 22.33 -15.77
N GLN A 80 -2.73 22.01 -15.03
CA GLN A 80 -1.91 20.81 -15.22
C GLN A 80 -2.29 19.71 -14.24
N ARG A 81 -2.89 20.09 -13.11
CA ARG A 81 -3.26 19.19 -12.02
C ARG A 81 -4.54 19.65 -11.35
N VAL A 82 -5.46 18.72 -11.05
CA VAL A 82 -6.64 18.95 -10.21
C VAL A 82 -6.64 17.95 -9.07
N GLU A 83 -6.74 18.46 -7.85
CA GLU A 83 -6.74 17.67 -6.62
C GLU A 83 -8.12 17.63 -5.97
N ALA A 84 -8.38 16.57 -5.21
CA ALA A 84 -9.49 16.46 -4.27
C ALA A 84 -9.02 15.88 -2.94
N ARG A 85 -9.55 16.41 -1.84
CA ARG A 85 -9.30 15.92 -0.48
C ARG A 85 -10.62 15.49 0.14
N VAL A 86 -10.86 14.19 0.17
CA VAL A 86 -12.14 13.60 0.56
C VAL A 86 -11.97 12.85 1.88
N PRO A 87 -12.82 13.08 2.92
CA PRO A 87 -12.81 12.26 4.13
C PRO A 87 -12.91 10.78 3.78
N VAL A 88 -12.05 9.94 4.41
CA VAL A 88 -11.95 8.50 4.06
C VAL A 88 -13.26 7.74 4.33
N GLU A 89 -14.06 8.20 5.28
CA GLU A 89 -15.38 7.64 5.62
C GLU A 89 -16.43 7.88 4.53
N ARG A 90 -16.24 8.93 3.71
CA ARG A 90 -17.12 9.24 2.59
C ARG A 90 -16.78 8.39 1.37
N THR A 91 -16.88 7.07 1.51
CA THR A 91 -16.49 6.08 0.50
C THR A 91 -17.14 6.31 -0.86
N GLY A 92 -18.40 6.78 -0.89
CA GLY A 92 -19.11 7.16 -2.12
C GLY A 92 -18.44 8.30 -2.87
N ASP A 93 -17.92 9.30 -2.15
CA ASP A 93 -17.22 10.44 -2.77
C ASP A 93 -15.82 10.04 -3.24
N VAL A 94 -15.08 9.24 -2.46
CA VAL A 94 -13.81 8.68 -2.90
C VAL A 94 -14.01 7.88 -4.20
N ARG A 95 -15.06 7.06 -4.25
CA ARG A 95 -15.43 6.29 -5.46
C ARG A 95 -15.81 7.21 -6.62
N ALA A 96 -16.58 8.27 -6.39
CA ALA A 96 -16.93 9.25 -7.42
C ALA A 96 -15.70 9.91 -8.02
N ALA A 97 -14.77 10.34 -7.19
CA ALA A 97 -13.51 10.91 -7.61
C ALA A 97 -12.71 9.93 -8.49
N SER A 98 -12.56 8.68 -8.05
CA SER A 98 -11.83 7.64 -8.79
C SER A 98 -12.47 7.35 -10.15
N ILE A 99 -13.79 7.16 -10.21
CA ILE A 99 -14.52 6.92 -11.48
C ILE A 99 -14.38 8.12 -12.44
N SER A 100 -14.19 9.33 -11.89
CA SER A 100 -13.98 10.55 -12.69
C SER A 100 -12.53 10.70 -13.17
N GLY A 101 -11.63 9.79 -12.78
CA GLY A 101 -10.24 9.76 -13.22
C GLY A 101 -9.23 10.35 -12.24
N LEU A 102 -9.64 10.74 -11.03
CA LEU A 102 -8.69 11.15 -10.00
C LEU A 102 -8.08 9.89 -9.36
N ARG A 103 -6.76 9.77 -9.40
CA ARG A 103 -6.01 8.67 -8.80
C ARG A 103 -5.73 8.97 -7.35
N ARG A 104 -5.82 7.95 -6.49
CA ARG A 104 -5.45 8.07 -5.08
C ARG A 104 -3.93 8.12 -4.95
N GLU A 105 -3.42 9.14 -4.29
CA GLU A 105 -1.99 9.35 -4.04
C GLU A 105 -1.59 9.06 -2.58
N GLY A 106 -2.57 9.01 -1.68
CA GLY A 106 -2.30 8.70 -0.28
C GLY A 106 -3.44 9.11 0.65
N ILE A 107 -3.11 9.15 1.95
CA ILE A 107 -3.99 9.63 3.01
C ILE A 107 -3.26 10.73 3.78
N ALA A 108 -3.88 11.89 3.87
CA ALA A 108 -3.50 12.91 4.84
C ALA A 108 -4.19 12.61 6.17
N ARG A 109 -3.41 12.32 7.20
CA ARG A 109 -3.92 12.08 8.55
C ARG A 109 -4.53 13.35 9.10
N GLY A 110 -5.69 13.23 9.72
CA GLY A 110 -6.34 14.32 10.44
C GLY A 110 -5.58 14.69 11.70
N ALA A 111 -5.81 15.92 12.19
CA ALA A 111 -5.28 16.38 13.48
C ALA A 111 -6.46 16.76 14.39
N GLY A 112 -6.39 16.37 15.67
CA GLY A 112 -7.50 16.53 16.60
C GLY A 112 -8.76 15.80 16.11
N ASP A 113 -9.89 16.50 16.08
CA ASP A 113 -11.18 15.94 15.63
C ASP A 113 -11.37 15.95 14.09
N SER A 114 -10.33 16.34 13.33
CA SER A 114 -10.42 16.34 11.87
C SER A 114 -10.25 14.91 11.33
N PRO A 115 -11.12 14.46 10.41
CA PRO A 115 -11.01 13.13 9.83
C PRO A 115 -9.80 13.01 8.90
N ASP A 116 -9.29 11.80 8.74
CA ASP A 116 -8.35 11.44 7.69
C ASP A 116 -8.96 11.71 6.30
N ARG A 117 -8.13 12.15 5.37
CA ARG A 117 -8.58 12.49 4.01
C ARG A 117 -7.80 11.72 2.96
N ALA A 118 -8.50 11.05 2.08
CA ALA A 118 -7.92 10.55 0.85
C ALA A 118 -7.47 11.75 -0.02
N LEU A 119 -6.23 11.72 -0.44
CA LEU A 119 -5.67 12.64 -1.43
C LEU A 119 -5.83 11.99 -2.80
N LEU A 120 -6.56 12.64 -3.69
CA LEU A 120 -6.77 12.18 -5.04
C LEU A 120 -6.38 13.30 -6.00
N ALA A 121 -5.79 12.94 -7.14
CA ALA A 121 -5.44 13.90 -8.17
C ALA A 121 -5.57 13.33 -9.57
N ARG A 122 -5.76 14.23 -10.53
CA ARG A 122 -5.65 13.95 -11.95
C ARG A 122 -4.73 14.96 -12.61
N LEU A 123 -3.82 14.46 -13.43
CA LEU A 123 -2.96 15.29 -14.27
C LEU A 123 -3.61 15.47 -15.65
N ARG A 124 -3.26 16.55 -16.34
CA ARG A 124 -3.74 16.83 -17.69
C ARG A 124 -3.39 15.71 -18.66
N ASP A 125 -2.17 15.16 -18.52
CA ASP A 125 -1.64 14.13 -19.42
C ASP A 125 -1.97 12.70 -18.98
N ASP A 126 -2.79 12.54 -17.91
CA ASP A 126 -3.26 11.22 -17.53
C ASP A 126 -4.16 10.62 -18.61
N PRO A 127 -4.02 9.32 -18.92
CA PRO A 127 -4.90 8.64 -19.84
C PRO A 127 -6.37 8.82 -19.45
N PRO A 128 -7.30 8.91 -20.43
CA PRO A 128 -8.73 8.98 -20.15
C PRO A 128 -9.17 7.83 -19.23
N ALA A 129 -10.02 8.14 -18.24
CA ALA A 129 -10.45 7.16 -17.21
C ALA A 129 -11.18 5.93 -17.80
N ASP A 130 -11.80 6.09 -18.95
CA ASP A 130 -12.51 5.06 -19.72
C ASP A 130 -11.62 4.30 -20.69
N SER A 131 -10.36 4.72 -20.88
CA SER A 131 -9.37 3.96 -21.63
C SER A 131 -8.82 2.79 -20.80
N ARG A 132 -8.25 1.78 -21.49
CA ARG A 132 -7.59 0.66 -20.83
C ARG A 132 -6.48 1.10 -19.86
N ASP A 133 -5.62 2.01 -20.31
CA ASP A 133 -4.47 2.47 -19.51
C ASP A 133 -4.92 3.33 -18.34
N GLY A 134 -5.95 4.18 -18.52
CA GLY A 134 -6.57 4.94 -17.45
C GLY A 134 -7.22 4.04 -16.40
N PHE A 135 -7.94 3.00 -16.82
CA PHE A 135 -8.54 2.02 -15.93
C PHE A 135 -7.48 1.27 -15.10
N ILE A 136 -6.40 0.78 -15.74
CA ILE A 136 -5.29 0.10 -15.05
C ILE A 136 -4.63 1.04 -14.04
N ALA A 137 -4.38 2.29 -14.43
CA ALA A 137 -3.75 3.27 -13.55
C ALA A 137 -4.63 3.60 -12.32
N LEU A 138 -5.95 3.70 -12.50
CA LEU A 138 -6.91 3.90 -11.39
C LEU A 138 -6.95 2.70 -10.44
N LEU A 139 -6.93 1.47 -10.99
CA LEU A 139 -6.87 0.25 -10.17
C LEU A 139 -5.57 0.19 -9.37
N ASN A 140 -4.42 0.39 -9.99
CA ASN A 140 -3.13 0.35 -9.29
C ASN A 140 -3.03 1.39 -8.16
N ALA A 141 -3.64 2.58 -8.36
CA ALA A 141 -3.67 3.62 -7.34
C ALA A 141 -4.68 3.34 -6.20
N GLY A 142 -5.70 2.51 -6.43
CA GLY A 142 -6.81 2.30 -5.51
C GLY A 142 -6.83 0.94 -4.82
N LEU A 143 -6.15 -0.07 -5.37
CA LEU A 143 -6.11 -1.41 -4.78
C LEU A 143 -5.30 -1.42 -3.49
N PRO A 144 -5.73 -2.20 -2.48
CA PRO A 144 -4.94 -2.41 -1.28
C PRO A 144 -3.58 -3.03 -1.63
N THR A 145 -2.52 -2.50 -1.07
CA THR A 145 -1.18 -3.08 -1.12
C THR A 145 -0.93 -3.88 0.15
N LYS A 146 -0.13 -4.93 0.04
CA LYS A 146 0.30 -5.75 1.16
C LYS A 146 1.81 -5.66 1.29
N ARG A 147 2.28 -5.68 2.51
CA ARG A 147 3.71 -5.78 2.79
C ARG A 147 4.16 -7.20 2.42
N VAL A 148 5.18 -7.31 1.59
CA VAL A 148 5.77 -8.59 1.21
C VAL A 148 7.14 -8.69 1.87
N ILE A 149 7.40 -9.85 2.49
CA ILE A 149 8.66 -10.18 3.14
C ILE A 149 9.15 -11.49 2.51
N SER A 150 10.44 -11.64 2.34
CA SER A 150 11.08 -12.89 1.95
C SER A 150 12.07 -13.34 3.02
N GLN A 151 12.03 -14.62 3.36
CA GLN A 151 12.90 -15.24 4.33
C GLN A 151 13.48 -16.54 3.79
N GLY A 152 14.67 -16.92 4.25
CA GLY A 152 15.34 -18.12 3.83
C GLY A 152 15.63 -19.09 4.96
N VAL A 153 15.45 -20.38 4.71
CA VAL A 153 15.86 -21.47 5.61
C VAL A 153 17.15 -22.05 5.09
N LEU A 154 18.25 -21.71 5.76
CA LEU A 154 19.57 -22.30 5.53
C LEU A 154 19.90 -23.27 6.65
N ARG A 155 20.35 -24.48 6.31
CA ARG A 155 20.73 -25.51 7.27
C ARG A 155 22.22 -25.80 7.19
N ASP A 156 22.80 -26.30 8.26
CA ASP A 156 24.13 -26.91 8.20
C ASP A 156 24.07 -28.45 8.04
N GLY A 157 25.24 -29.07 7.99
CA GLY A 157 25.36 -30.53 7.85
C GLY A 157 24.79 -31.33 9.03
N GLU A 158 24.55 -30.74 10.18
CA GLU A 158 23.94 -31.33 11.38
C GLU A 158 22.41 -31.04 11.47
N GLY A 159 21.84 -30.30 10.49
CA GLY A 159 20.44 -29.94 10.42
C GLY A 159 20.06 -28.74 11.31
N ARG A 160 21.04 -28.00 11.87
CA ARG A 160 20.80 -26.76 12.57
C ARG A 160 20.44 -25.68 11.56
N VAL A 161 19.59 -24.76 11.96
CA VAL A 161 19.08 -23.67 11.11
C VAL A 161 19.80 -22.36 11.43
N LEU A 162 20.13 -21.58 10.42
CA LEU A 162 20.69 -20.24 10.60
C LEU A 162 19.60 -19.28 11.06
N LEU A 163 19.83 -18.61 12.21
CA LEU A 163 19.03 -17.49 12.67
C LEU A 163 19.87 -16.24 12.82
N CYS A 164 19.26 -15.09 12.54
CA CYS A 164 19.82 -13.75 12.72
C CYS A 164 19.35 -13.15 14.03
N GLN A 165 20.29 -12.70 14.85
CA GLN A 165 20.02 -11.85 16.00
C GLN A 165 19.94 -10.40 15.53
N LEU A 166 18.77 -9.81 15.63
CA LEU A 166 18.51 -8.46 15.15
C LEU A 166 18.81 -7.41 16.23
N THR A 167 19.21 -6.20 15.83
CA THR A 167 19.55 -5.13 16.78
C THR A 167 18.33 -4.48 17.42
N TYR A 168 17.17 -4.57 16.80
CA TYR A 168 15.94 -3.83 17.15
C TYR A 168 14.83 -4.70 17.80
N LYS A 169 15.06 -6.01 17.97
CA LYS A 169 14.15 -6.92 18.69
C LYS A 169 14.92 -7.99 19.46
N GLN A 170 14.28 -8.60 20.45
CA GLN A 170 14.92 -9.61 21.31
C GLN A 170 14.93 -11.01 20.67
N GLU A 171 13.85 -11.33 19.95
CA GLU A 171 13.71 -12.61 19.29
C GLU A 171 14.58 -12.64 18.01
N TRP A 172 15.18 -13.79 17.75
CA TRP A 172 15.92 -14.07 16.52
C TRP A 172 14.97 -14.47 15.41
N ASP A 173 15.37 -14.23 14.16
CA ASP A 173 14.53 -14.56 13.01
C ASP A 173 15.32 -15.23 11.89
N LEU A 174 14.60 -15.79 10.93
CA LEU A 174 15.19 -16.26 9.70
C LEU A 174 15.83 -15.08 8.94
N PRO A 175 16.95 -15.30 8.23
CA PRO A 175 17.56 -14.28 7.39
C PRO A 175 16.61 -13.85 6.26
N GLY A 176 16.61 -12.56 5.91
CA GLY A 176 15.79 -11.96 4.88
C GLY A 176 15.08 -10.70 5.34
N GLY A 177 14.33 -10.06 4.44
CA GLY A 177 13.74 -8.76 4.69
C GLY A 177 12.58 -8.42 3.77
N VAL A 178 12.33 -7.13 3.60
CA VAL A 178 11.21 -6.60 2.81
C VAL A 178 11.52 -6.69 1.32
N VAL A 179 10.56 -7.17 0.54
CA VAL A 179 10.64 -7.18 -0.93
C VAL A 179 10.34 -5.77 -1.44
N GLU A 180 11.25 -5.21 -2.22
CA GLU A 180 11.12 -3.88 -2.79
C GLU A 180 10.24 -3.85 -4.05
N VAL A 181 9.85 -2.63 -4.44
CA VAL A 181 9.06 -2.44 -5.66
C VAL A 181 9.89 -2.80 -6.88
N GLY A 182 9.37 -3.72 -7.69
CA GLY A 182 9.98 -4.13 -8.97
C GLY A 182 10.87 -5.36 -8.89
N GLU A 183 11.07 -5.93 -7.68
CA GLU A 183 11.76 -7.21 -7.52
C GLU A 183 10.79 -8.36 -7.19
N SER A 184 11.17 -9.57 -7.51
CA SER A 184 10.45 -10.76 -7.05
C SER A 184 10.84 -11.13 -5.61
N PRO A 185 10.02 -11.89 -4.86
CA PRO A 185 10.37 -12.30 -3.50
C PRO A 185 11.69 -13.09 -3.39
N SER A 186 12.06 -13.85 -4.42
CA SER A 186 13.34 -14.58 -4.43
C SER A 186 14.53 -13.66 -4.69
N GLU A 187 14.39 -12.65 -5.54
CA GLU A 187 15.42 -11.63 -5.77
C GLU A 187 15.61 -10.77 -4.52
N GLY A 188 14.51 -10.34 -3.87
CA GLY A 188 14.56 -9.62 -2.61
C GLY A 188 15.31 -10.39 -1.52
N LEU A 189 15.06 -11.71 -1.40
CA LEU A 189 15.80 -12.53 -0.45
C LEU A 189 17.31 -12.53 -0.74
N VAL A 190 17.72 -12.72 -2.00
CA VAL A 190 19.15 -12.74 -2.37
C VAL A 190 19.81 -11.40 -2.05
N ARG A 191 19.13 -10.28 -2.35
CA ARG A 191 19.62 -8.94 -2.02
C ARG A 191 19.80 -8.75 -0.51
N GLU A 192 18.81 -9.11 0.30
CA GLU A 192 18.87 -9.00 1.76
C GLU A 192 20.00 -9.83 2.35
N LEU A 193 20.20 -11.06 1.85
CA LEU A 193 21.32 -11.91 2.28
C LEU A 193 22.69 -11.30 1.95
N GLU A 194 22.80 -10.64 0.80
CA GLU A 194 24.02 -9.94 0.41
C GLU A 194 24.24 -8.67 1.25
N GLU A 195 23.21 -7.89 1.50
CA GLU A 195 23.29 -6.64 2.26
C GLU A 195 23.52 -6.88 3.75
N GLU A 196 22.79 -7.83 4.35
CA GLU A 196 22.83 -8.08 5.79
C GLU A 196 23.98 -9.00 6.23
N LEU A 197 24.30 -10.01 5.40
CA LEU A 197 25.22 -11.08 5.76
C LEU A 197 26.46 -11.16 4.86
N GLY A 198 26.50 -10.42 3.76
CA GLY A 198 27.58 -10.51 2.75
C GLY A 198 27.58 -11.85 1.99
N LEU A 199 26.41 -12.51 1.89
CA LEU A 199 26.29 -13.83 1.27
C LEU A 199 25.51 -13.76 -0.03
N THR A 200 26.03 -14.37 -1.08
CA THR A 200 25.28 -14.66 -2.32
C THR A 200 24.90 -16.14 -2.33
N LEU A 201 23.65 -16.46 -2.05
CA LEU A 201 23.13 -17.83 -1.99
C LEU A 201 22.12 -18.10 -3.10
N THR A 202 22.00 -19.37 -3.47
CA THR A 202 21.00 -19.82 -4.44
C THR A 202 19.69 -20.17 -3.74
N VAL A 203 18.58 -19.65 -4.24
CA VAL A 203 17.24 -20.03 -3.81
C VAL A 203 16.86 -21.33 -4.54
N HIS A 204 16.65 -22.42 -3.80
CA HIS A 204 16.32 -23.73 -4.37
C HIS A 204 14.82 -23.91 -4.63
N GLY A 205 13.96 -23.28 -3.84
CA GLY A 205 12.52 -23.36 -4.03
C GLY A 205 11.73 -22.71 -2.90
N LEU A 206 10.43 -22.52 -3.14
CA LEU A 206 9.50 -22.03 -2.14
C LEU A 206 9.11 -23.17 -1.19
N LEU A 207 9.26 -22.95 0.11
CA LEU A 207 8.79 -23.87 1.16
C LEU A 207 7.34 -23.63 1.52
N THR A 208 6.98 -22.37 1.76
CA THR A 208 5.62 -21.97 2.12
C THR A 208 5.43 -20.44 1.96
N VAL A 209 4.17 -20.01 1.92
CA VAL A 209 3.80 -18.62 2.15
C VAL A 209 3.11 -18.54 3.51
N ASN A 210 3.62 -17.67 4.38
CA ASN A 210 3.09 -17.46 5.71
C ASN A 210 2.40 -16.08 5.78
N TRP A 211 1.12 -16.05 6.16
CA TRP A 211 0.40 -14.83 6.44
C TRP A 211 0.66 -14.37 7.87
N LEU A 212 1.13 -13.14 8.02
CA LEU A 212 1.26 -12.48 9.32
C LEU A 212 0.14 -11.46 9.47
N PRO A 213 -0.74 -11.59 10.46
CA PRO A 213 -1.75 -10.60 10.74
C PRO A 213 -1.12 -9.29 11.25
N ALA A 214 -1.86 -8.19 11.14
CA ALA A 214 -1.44 -6.90 11.69
C ALA A 214 -1.18 -7.00 13.20
N TRP A 215 -0.06 -6.44 13.68
CA TRP A 215 0.34 -6.56 15.07
C TRP A 215 1.23 -5.39 15.53
N ARG A 216 0.94 -4.82 16.70
CA ARG A 216 1.72 -3.76 17.35
C ARG A 216 2.08 -2.58 16.42
N GLY A 217 1.12 -2.14 15.61
CA GLY A 217 1.31 -1.03 14.68
C GLY A 217 1.94 -1.41 13.34
N TRP A 218 2.34 -2.67 13.17
CA TRP A 218 2.72 -3.21 11.87
C TRP A 218 1.47 -3.65 11.10
N ASP A 219 1.40 -3.28 9.83
CA ASP A 219 0.39 -3.83 8.91
C ASP A 219 0.66 -5.32 8.66
N ASP A 220 -0.39 -6.02 8.20
CA ASP A 220 -0.30 -7.42 7.80
C ASP A 220 0.74 -7.64 6.67
N ALA A 221 1.27 -8.87 6.59
CA ALA A 221 2.29 -9.21 5.61
C ALA A 221 2.13 -10.62 5.05
N CYS A 222 2.57 -10.80 3.80
CA CYS A 222 2.83 -12.10 3.20
C CYS A 222 4.33 -12.38 3.30
N VAL A 223 4.73 -13.45 3.97
CA VAL A 223 6.12 -13.90 4.08
C VAL A 223 6.34 -15.09 3.17
N PHE A 224 7.17 -14.93 2.15
CA PHE A 224 7.62 -16.01 1.29
C PHE A 224 8.83 -16.65 1.93
N VAL A 225 8.75 -17.93 2.26
CA VAL A 225 9.85 -18.67 2.89
C VAL A 225 10.47 -19.64 1.88
N PHE A 226 11.75 -19.46 1.63
CA PHE A 226 12.50 -20.22 0.62
C PHE A 226 13.49 -21.18 1.26
N ASP A 227 13.79 -22.28 0.54
CA ASP A 227 14.89 -23.18 0.83
C ASP A 227 16.20 -22.62 0.27
N LEU A 228 17.17 -22.44 1.13
CA LEU A 228 18.54 -22.03 0.78
C LEU A 228 19.52 -23.22 0.78
N GLY A 229 19.01 -24.44 1.04
CA GLY A 229 19.80 -25.67 1.04
C GLY A 229 20.61 -25.86 2.31
N VAL A 230 21.78 -26.48 2.13
CA VAL A 230 22.72 -26.87 3.20
C VAL A 230 24.08 -26.24 2.94
N ALA A 231 24.67 -25.64 3.97
CA ALA A 231 25.97 -25.01 3.93
C ALA A 231 26.92 -25.66 4.96
N ASP A 232 28.22 -25.42 4.81
CA ASP A 232 29.21 -25.76 5.83
C ASP A 232 29.01 -24.87 7.07
N ALA A 233 29.16 -25.44 8.26
CA ALA A 233 28.98 -24.70 9.51
C ALA A 233 29.96 -23.53 9.65
N SER A 234 31.13 -23.59 9.01
CA SER A 234 32.10 -22.47 8.99
C SER A 234 31.67 -21.28 8.14
N LEU A 235 30.55 -21.37 7.40
CA LEU A 235 30.04 -20.24 6.62
C LEU A 235 29.85 -18.99 7.45
N VAL A 236 29.42 -19.12 8.71
CA VAL A 236 29.19 -17.98 9.63
C VAL A 236 30.48 -17.17 9.91
N ASP A 237 31.66 -17.82 9.82
CA ASP A 237 32.95 -17.16 10.02
C ASP A 237 33.35 -16.24 8.83
N THR A 238 32.69 -16.40 7.69
CA THR A 238 32.95 -15.62 6.45
C THR A 238 31.97 -14.51 6.24
N MET A 239 30.92 -14.40 7.05
CA MET A 239 29.85 -13.41 6.90
C MET A 239 30.32 -12.00 7.23
N ALA A 240 29.91 -11.05 6.42
CA ALA A 240 30.10 -9.62 6.65
C ALA A 240 28.78 -9.00 7.15
N LEU A 241 28.58 -9.02 8.46
CA LEU A 241 27.31 -8.59 9.06
C LEU A 241 27.13 -7.08 8.95
N GLN A 242 25.91 -6.64 8.58
CA GLN A 242 25.52 -5.23 8.62
C GLN A 242 25.22 -4.82 10.07
N PRO A 243 26.07 -4.00 10.72
CA PRO A 243 26.02 -3.81 12.16
C PRO A 243 24.84 -2.95 12.65
N THR A 244 24.14 -2.28 11.75
CA THR A 244 22.93 -1.52 12.08
C THR A 244 21.70 -2.40 12.25
N GLU A 245 21.68 -3.58 11.64
CA GLU A 245 20.53 -4.49 11.64
C GLU A 245 20.84 -5.83 12.29
N ILE A 246 22.01 -6.40 12.04
CA ILE A 246 22.41 -7.74 12.49
C ILE A 246 23.43 -7.64 13.63
N ALA A 247 23.03 -8.04 14.83
CA ALA A 247 23.91 -8.14 16.00
C ALA A 247 24.74 -9.44 16.01
N GLY A 248 24.27 -10.51 15.33
CA GLY A 248 24.94 -11.77 15.22
C GLY A 248 24.15 -12.81 14.44
N VAL A 249 24.83 -13.90 14.04
CA VAL A 249 24.23 -15.04 13.35
C VAL A 249 24.59 -16.33 14.07
N HIS A 250 23.66 -17.28 14.09
CA HIS A 250 23.82 -18.48 14.92
C HIS A 250 23.24 -19.72 14.21
N TRP A 251 23.99 -20.82 14.21
CA TRP A 251 23.44 -22.15 13.90
C TRP A 251 22.66 -22.64 15.11
N CYS A 252 21.36 -22.84 14.96
CA CYS A 252 20.44 -23.13 16.03
C CYS A 252 19.86 -24.54 15.90
N ASP A 253 19.99 -25.32 16.98
CA ASP A 253 19.24 -26.56 17.14
C ASP A 253 17.78 -26.29 17.54
N ALA A 254 16.96 -27.33 17.61
CA ALA A 254 15.54 -27.18 17.91
C ALA A 254 15.27 -26.53 19.29
N ASP A 255 16.11 -26.74 20.29
CA ASP A 255 15.94 -26.16 21.62
C ASP A 255 16.26 -24.66 21.61
N THR A 256 17.31 -24.27 20.89
CA THR A 256 17.67 -22.87 20.67
C THR A 256 16.59 -22.15 19.87
N VAL A 257 16.06 -22.76 18.81
CA VAL A 257 14.94 -22.23 18.04
C VAL A 257 13.74 -21.93 18.96
N ARG A 258 13.30 -22.89 19.77
CA ARG A 258 12.17 -22.70 20.69
C ARG A 258 12.37 -21.58 21.72
N THR A 259 13.61 -21.32 22.13
CA THR A 259 13.92 -20.34 23.16
C THR A 259 14.28 -18.95 22.64
N ARG A 260 14.72 -18.84 21.39
CA ARG A 260 15.26 -17.61 20.81
C ARG A 260 14.49 -17.07 19.61
N ALA A 261 13.89 -17.96 18.81
CA ALA A 261 13.22 -17.53 17.59
C ALA A 261 11.86 -16.87 17.85
N THR A 262 11.40 -16.09 16.88
CA THR A 262 10.00 -15.62 16.87
C THR A 262 9.03 -16.81 16.86
N ALA A 263 7.83 -16.61 17.41
CA ALA A 263 6.81 -17.68 17.42
C ALA A 263 6.52 -18.21 16.01
N ALA A 264 6.40 -17.29 15.03
CA ALA A 264 6.14 -17.68 13.62
C ALA A 264 7.29 -18.51 13.01
N ALA A 265 8.54 -18.15 13.29
CA ALA A 265 9.70 -18.92 12.85
C ALA A 265 9.78 -20.29 13.56
N THR A 266 9.51 -20.34 14.86
CA THR A 266 9.51 -21.58 15.64
C THR A 266 8.49 -22.58 15.09
N GLU A 267 7.23 -22.16 14.94
CA GLU A 267 6.16 -23.02 14.40
C GLU A 267 6.44 -23.49 12.97
N LEU A 268 7.03 -22.63 12.14
CA LEU A 268 7.42 -22.99 10.78
C LEU A 268 8.52 -24.05 10.81
N LEU A 269 9.59 -23.85 11.60
CA LEU A 269 10.73 -24.75 11.64
C LEU A 269 10.37 -26.11 12.25
N GLU A 270 9.47 -26.15 13.24
CA GLU A 270 8.92 -27.39 13.78
C GLU A 270 8.09 -28.16 12.74
N ALA A 271 7.24 -27.46 11.97
CA ALA A 271 6.51 -28.08 10.87
C ALA A 271 7.44 -28.62 9.77
N LEU A 272 8.48 -27.88 9.42
CA LEU A 272 9.50 -28.33 8.46
C LEU A 272 10.23 -29.59 8.94
N ALA A 273 10.59 -29.65 10.24
CA ALA A 273 11.22 -30.82 10.84
C ALA A 273 10.29 -32.05 10.85
N GLY A 274 8.99 -31.84 11.00
CA GLY A 274 7.96 -32.87 10.91
C GLY A 274 7.64 -33.35 9.48
N GLY A 275 8.14 -32.66 8.46
CA GLY A 275 7.91 -32.98 7.04
C GLY A 275 6.50 -32.63 6.52
N ASP A 276 5.71 -31.89 7.28
CA ASP A 276 4.33 -31.50 6.94
C ASP A 276 4.18 -29.97 6.95
N VAL A 277 4.74 -29.34 5.92
CA VAL A 277 4.56 -27.89 5.73
C VAL A 277 3.57 -27.66 4.60
N PRO A 278 2.38 -27.12 4.92
CA PRO A 278 1.44 -26.76 3.86
C PRO A 278 1.99 -25.59 3.03
N PRO A 279 1.59 -25.48 1.75
CA PRO A 279 2.05 -24.41 0.86
C PRO A 279 1.63 -23.01 1.33
N TYR A 280 0.63 -22.94 2.22
CA TYR A 280 0.14 -21.71 2.83
C TYR A 280 -0.15 -21.93 4.32
N ARG A 281 0.22 -20.93 5.13
CA ARG A 281 0.01 -20.91 6.57
C ARG A 281 -0.47 -19.53 7.00
N GLU A 282 -1.19 -19.49 8.14
CA GLU A 282 -1.53 -18.27 8.85
C GLU A 282 -0.86 -18.32 10.23
N ALA A 283 -0.01 -17.35 10.53
CA ALA A 283 0.56 -17.26 11.86
C ALA A 283 -0.55 -16.91 12.86
N PRO A 284 -0.57 -17.53 14.04
CA PRO A 284 -1.53 -17.17 15.07
C PRO A 284 -1.34 -15.69 15.47
N LEU A 285 -2.44 -15.04 15.85
CA LEU A 285 -2.35 -13.73 16.49
C LEU A 285 -1.51 -13.89 17.77
N ALA A 286 -0.38 -13.21 17.82
CA ALA A 286 0.40 -13.18 19.05
C ALA A 286 -0.47 -12.60 20.18
N PRO A 287 -0.48 -13.19 21.39
CA PRO A 287 -1.26 -12.68 22.50
C PRO A 287 -0.88 -11.22 22.77
N GLU A 288 -1.88 -10.38 23.01
CA GLU A 288 -1.62 -9.01 23.44
C GLU A 288 -0.79 -9.05 24.74
N PRO A 289 0.31 -8.27 24.83
CA PRO A 289 1.02 -8.17 26.08
C PRO A 289 0.06 -7.60 27.15
N PRO A 290 0.22 -8.01 28.40
CA PRO A 290 -0.56 -7.41 29.47
C PRO A 290 -0.39 -5.89 29.44
N VAL A 291 -1.51 -5.17 29.50
CA VAL A 291 -1.52 -3.70 29.59
C VAL A 291 -0.78 -3.35 30.87
N VAL A 292 0.38 -2.71 30.76
CA VAL A 292 1.18 -2.22 31.90
C VAL A 292 0.67 -0.85 32.29
#